data_1a5777c15fda61d7902066346bfd8f60
#
_entry.id   1a5777c15fda61d7902066346bfd8f60
#
_cell.length_a   1.000
_cell.length_b   1.000
_cell.length_c   1.000
_cell.angle_alpha   90.00
_cell.angle_beta   90.00
_cell.angle_gamma   90.00
#
_symmetry.space_group_name_H-M   'P 1'
#
loop_
_entity.id
_entity.type
_entity.pdbx_description
1 polymer ?
#
loop_
_entity_poly.entity_id
_entity_poly.type
_entity_poly.pdbx_seq_one_letter_code
_entity_poly.pdbx_strand_id
1 'polypeptide(L)'
;MKNNLKFLFSIFLIFFPLKSFALIEVDITRGNLSPLPLAVSPLSSSKNDKEALSKVLKIKDVGLEISGIVENNLKKSGLFNPLNKDAFLQKPDIAHLKPRFEDWALIKAQALITGKVNFEDEKLRVEFRLWDVLAGKEMLAIAFTTVPNNWRRVGHIISDKVYERLTGEKGYFDTR
;
A
#
# COMPACT_ATOMS: atom_id res chain seq x y z
N MET A 1 10.10 37.57 41.85
CA MET A 1 10.83 36.96 40.71
C MET A 1 10.46 35.52 40.39
N LYS A 2 10.09 34.66 41.35
CA LYS A 2 9.73 33.23 41.08
C LYS A 2 8.43 33.04 40.29
N ASN A 3 7.46 33.97 40.37
CA ASN A 3 6.15 33.80 39.69
C ASN A 3 6.22 34.14 38.18
N ASN A 4 7.08 35.08 37.80
CA ASN A 4 7.22 35.48 36.39
C ASN A 4 7.90 34.38 35.54
N LEU A 5 8.77 33.57 36.14
CA LEU A 5 9.44 32.46 35.46
C LEU A 5 8.46 31.32 35.15
N LYS A 6 7.49 31.05 36.05
CA LYS A 6 6.43 30.05 35.81
C LYS A 6 5.46 30.51 34.73
N PHE A 7 5.16 31.80 34.68
CA PHE A 7 4.28 32.38 33.65
C PHE A 7 4.94 32.33 32.25
N LEU A 8 6.24 32.65 32.16
CA LEU A 8 7.04 32.57 30.93
C LEU A 8 7.15 31.09 30.42
N PHE A 9 7.32 30.14 31.33
CA PHE A 9 7.37 28.73 31.00
C PHE A 9 6.02 28.20 30.51
N SER A 10 4.91 28.69 31.09
CA SER A 10 3.54 28.34 30.65
C SER A 10 3.22 28.88 29.25
N ILE A 11 3.69 30.07 28.90
CA ILE A 11 3.52 30.69 27.56
C ILE A 11 4.36 29.93 26.54
N PHE A 12 5.56 29.45 26.87
CA PHE A 12 6.42 28.70 25.98
C PHE A 12 5.81 27.33 25.61
N LEU A 13 5.04 26.72 26.53
CA LEU A 13 4.37 25.42 26.26
C LEU A 13 3.23 25.54 25.23
N ILE A 14 2.58 26.75 25.13
CA ILE A 14 1.45 26.97 24.21
C ILE A 14 1.92 27.15 22.76
N PHE A 15 3.19 27.52 22.54
CA PHE A 15 3.77 27.73 21.22
C PHE A 15 4.46 26.49 20.62
N PHE A 16 4.37 25.32 21.25
CA PHE A 16 4.89 24.10 20.64
C PHE A 16 3.95 23.67 19.51
N PRO A 17 4.36 23.73 18.23
CA PRO A 17 3.52 23.29 17.11
C PRO A 17 3.35 21.77 17.21
N LEU A 18 2.17 21.31 17.58
CA LEU A 18 1.77 19.92 17.42
C LEU A 18 1.70 19.63 15.93
N LYS A 19 2.68 18.91 15.40
CA LYS A 19 2.62 18.43 14.02
C LYS A 19 1.46 17.45 13.92
N SER A 20 0.31 17.91 13.46
CA SER A 20 -0.78 17.05 13.02
C SER A 20 -0.42 16.47 11.66
N PHE A 21 -0.22 15.16 11.59
CA PHE A 21 -0.10 14.45 10.34
C PHE A 21 -1.52 14.06 9.90
N ALA A 22 -2.05 14.76 8.90
CA ALA A 22 -3.24 14.31 8.22
C ALA A 22 -2.89 13.04 7.43
N LEU A 23 -3.59 11.92 7.69
CA LEU A 23 -3.50 10.72 6.86
C LEU A 23 -4.18 10.98 5.52
N ILE A 24 -3.65 10.35 4.46
CA ILE A 24 -4.29 10.39 3.14
C ILE A 24 -5.66 9.73 3.21
N GLU A 25 -6.69 10.48 2.80
CA GLU A 25 -8.06 10.00 2.63
C GLU A 25 -8.63 10.58 1.33
N VAL A 26 -9.32 9.74 0.57
CA VAL A 26 -9.97 10.15 -0.69
C VAL A 26 -11.40 10.56 -0.38
N ASP A 27 -11.70 11.85 -0.47
CA ASP A 27 -13.07 12.35 -0.32
C ASP A 27 -13.89 12.07 -1.59
N ILE A 28 -14.75 11.05 -1.53
CA ILE A 28 -15.60 10.61 -2.64
C ILE A 28 -16.86 11.47 -2.83
N THR A 29 -17.12 12.44 -1.94
CA THR A 29 -18.35 13.26 -1.97
C THR A 29 -18.26 14.45 -2.90
N ARG A 30 -17.06 14.85 -3.33
CA ARG A 30 -16.83 15.99 -4.21
C ARG A 30 -16.78 15.56 -5.67
N GLY A 31 -17.71 16.03 -6.48
CA GLY A 31 -17.95 15.61 -7.87
C GLY A 31 -16.87 15.92 -8.92
N ASN A 32 -15.66 16.32 -8.55
CA ASN A 32 -14.53 16.55 -9.48
C ASN A 32 -13.20 16.24 -8.80
N LEU A 33 -12.93 14.96 -8.58
CA LEU A 33 -11.71 14.48 -7.93
C LEU A 33 -10.66 14.13 -8.98
N SER A 34 -9.48 14.71 -8.86
CA SER A 34 -8.30 14.14 -9.51
C SER A 34 -7.99 12.78 -8.86
N PRO A 35 -7.96 11.66 -9.64
CA PRO A 35 -7.67 10.35 -9.07
C PRO A 35 -6.36 10.35 -8.30
N LEU A 36 -6.33 9.74 -7.12
CA LEU A 36 -5.16 9.68 -6.24
C LEU A 36 -4.01 8.92 -6.92
N PRO A 37 -2.84 9.54 -7.14
CA PRO A 37 -1.68 8.85 -7.68
C PRO A 37 -1.17 7.82 -6.68
N LEU A 38 -1.16 6.53 -7.08
CA LEU A 38 -0.63 5.47 -6.23
C LEU A 38 0.34 4.58 -6.99
N ALA A 39 1.33 4.05 -6.29
CA ALA A 39 2.26 3.07 -6.81
C ALA A 39 1.86 1.67 -6.31
N VAL A 40 1.71 0.72 -7.25
CA VAL A 40 1.52 -0.69 -6.93
C VAL A 40 2.80 -1.43 -7.30
N SER A 41 3.69 -1.61 -6.31
CA SER A 41 4.92 -2.38 -6.53
C SER A 41 4.56 -3.85 -6.78
N PRO A 42 5.22 -4.55 -7.72
CA PRO A 42 5.12 -5.99 -7.81
C PRO A 42 5.41 -6.62 -6.44
N LEU A 43 4.59 -7.60 -6.02
CA LEU A 43 4.85 -8.30 -4.77
C LEU A 43 6.11 -9.14 -4.94
N SER A 44 7.08 -8.96 -4.04
CA SER A 44 8.34 -9.67 -4.12
C SER A 44 8.16 -11.16 -3.80
N SER A 45 9.01 -12.00 -4.38
CA SER A 45 9.03 -13.44 -4.08
C SER A 45 10.45 -13.95 -4.26
N SER A 46 10.87 -14.88 -3.41
CA SER A 46 12.16 -15.53 -3.59
C SER A 46 12.20 -16.33 -4.88
N LYS A 47 13.41 -16.62 -5.38
CA LYS A 47 13.57 -17.46 -6.58
C LYS A 47 12.94 -18.85 -6.38
N ASN A 48 13.14 -19.43 -5.20
CA ASN A 48 12.60 -20.76 -4.87
C ASN A 48 11.07 -20.77 -4.86
N ASP A 49 10.44 -19.74 -4.24
CA ASP A 49 8.98 -19.62 -4.22
C ASP A 49 8.41 -19.44 -5.62
N LYS A 50 9.04 -18.61 -6.46
CA LYS A 50 8.63 -18.42 -7.87
C LYS A 50 8.68 -19.73 -8.65
N GLU A 51 9.76 -20.50 -8.52
CA GLU A 51 9.92 -21.79 -9.19
C GLU A 51 8.88 -22.80 -8.69
N ALA A 52 8.65 -22.89 -7.37
CA ALA A 52 7.66 -23.78 -6.79
C ALA A 52 6.23 -23.43 -7.24
N LEU A 53 5.84 -22.16 -7.12
CA LEU A 53 4.53 -21.68 -7.56
C LEU A 53 4.33 -21.84 -9.08
N SER A 54 5.38 -21.62 -9.86
CA SER A 54 5.31 -21.81 -11.31
C SER A 54 5.04 -23.27 -11.69
N LYS A 55 5.57 -24.25 -10.95
CA LYS A 55 5.27 -25.67 -11.16
C LYS A 55 3.81 -25.98 -10.84
N VAL A 56 3.25 -25.40 -9.78
CA VAL A 56 1.88 -25.64 -9.32
C VAL A 56 0.85 -24.91 -10.17
N LEU A 57 1.06 -23.61 -10.43
CA LEU A 57 0.07 -22.74 -11.05
C LEU A 57 0.28 -22.52 -12.54
N LYS A 58 1.43 -22.90 -13.09
CA LYS A 58 1.87 -22.59 -14.48
C LYS A 58 1.97 -21.09 -14.73
N ILE A 59 2.27 -20.31 -13.69
CA ILE A 59 2.42 -18.86 -13.71
C ILE A 59 3.85 -18.52 -13.35
N LYS A 60 4.51 -17.69 -14.16
CA LYS A 60 5.93 -17.36 -14.00
C LYS A 60 6.21 -16.52 -12.76
N ASP A 61 5.33 -15.58 -12.45
CA ASP A 61 5.46 -14.67 -11.29
C ASP A 61 4.09 -14.30 -10.71
N VAL A 62 3.68 -15.06 -9.69
CA VAL A 62 2.38 -14.86 -9.02
C VAL A 62 2.30 -13.50 -8.32
N GLY A 63 3.42 -12.99 -7.79
CA GLY A 63 3.46 -11.69 -7.15
C GLY A 63 3.20 -10.55 -8.14
N LEU A 64 3.73 -10.64 -9.36
CA LEU A 64 3.46 -9.69 -10.43
C LEU A 64 1.99 -9.75 -10.86
N GLU A 65 1.43 -10.95 -11.00
CA GLU A 65 0.03 -11.13 -11.39
C GLU A 65 -0.95 -10.58 -10.33
N ILE A 66 -0.69 -10.85 -9.04
CA ILE A 66 -1.52 -10.30 -7.95
C ILE A 66 -1.48 -8.76 -7.97
N SER A 67 -0.30 -8.16 -8.09
CA SER A 67 -0.19 -6.70 -8.16
C SER A 67 -0.86 -6.12 -9.40
N GLY A 68 -0.86 -6.83 -10.53
CA GLY A 68 -1.61 -6.46 -11.72
C GLY A 68 -3.13 -6.42 -11.51
N ILE A 69 -3.68 -7.40 -10.77
CA ILE A 69 -5.10 -7.40 -10.39
C ILE A 69 -5.43 -6.18 -9.51
N VAL A 70 -4.60 -5.92 -8.49
CA VAL A 70 -4.79 -4.78 -7.58
C VAL A 70 -4.77 -3.46 -8.37
N GLU A 71 -3.79 -3.28 -9.24
CA GLU A 71 -3.66 -2.11 -10.11
C GLU A 71 -4.91 -1.90 -10.98
N ASN A 72 -5.35 -2.94 -11.68
CA ASN A 72 -6.52 -2.89 -12.54
C ASN A 72 -7.81 -2.58 -11.77
N ASN A 73 -8.02 -3.20 -10.62
CA ASN A 73 -9.20 -2.97 -9.80
C ASN A 73 -9.26 -1.51 -9.32
N LEU A 74 -8.18 -1.02 -8.72
CA LEU A 74 -8.10 0.34 -8.21
C LEU A 74 -8.25 1.37 -9.33
N LYS A 75 -7.64 1.14 -10.51
CA LYS A 75 -7.82 1.99 -11.69
C LYS A 75 -9.28 2.05 -12.14
N LYS A 76 -9.96 0.91 -12.20
CA LYS A 76 -11.36 0.81 -12.64
C LYS A 76 -12.35 1.51 -11.71
N SER A 77 -12.00 1.73 -10.43
CA SER A 77 -12.83 2.51 -9.52
C SER A 77 -12.94 3.99 -9.91
N GLY A 78 -12.01 4.50 -10.73
CA GLY A 78 -11.93 5.91 -11.10
C GLY A 78 -11.35 6.83 -10.02
N LEU A 79 -11.16 6.34 -8.80
CA LEU A 79 -10.66 7.12 -7.65
C LEU A 79 -9.13 7.11 -7.55
N PHE A 80 -8.47 6.17 -8.23
CA PHE A 80 -7.03 5.98 -8.17
C PHE A 80 -6.40 6.03 -9.56
N ASN A 81 -5.19 6.58 -9.61
CA ASN A 81 -4.35 6.62 -10.81
C ASN A 81 -3.06 5.84 -10.56
N PRO A 82 -3.02 4.52 -10.87
CA PRO A 82 -1.80 3.74 -10.74
C PRO A 82 -0.68 4.28 -11.63
N LEU A 83 0.49 4.44 -11.04
CA LEU A 83 1.68 4.95 -11.72
C LEU A 83 2.36 3.86 -12.56
N ASN A 84 3.00 4.26 -13.67
CA ASN A 84 3.75 3.34 -14.51
C ASN A 84 4.93 2.73 -13.73
N LYS A 85 5.04 1.39 -13.75
CA LYS A 85 6.11 0.64 -13.08
C LYS A 85 7.50 0.97 -13.60
N ASP A 86 7.62 1.42 -14.85
CA ASP A 86 8.91 1.82 -15.44
C ASP A 86 9.52 3.05 -14.73
N ALA A 87 8.70 3.82 -14.02
CA ALA A 87 9.15 4.96 -13.24
C ALA A 87 9.68 4.57 -11.85
N PHE A 88 9.53 3.32 -11.42
CA PHE A 88 9.89 2.90 -10.06
C PHE A 88 11.42 2.81 -9.90
N LEU A 89 11.95 3.61 -8.98
CA LEU A 89 13.38 3.68 -8.69
C LEU A 89 13.84 2.57 -7.74
N GLN A 90 12.94 2.09 -6.89
CA GLN A 90 13.25 1.06 -5.89
C GLN A 90 12.74 -0.30 -6.33
N LYS A 91 13.59 -1.34 -6.23
CA LYS A 91 13.20 -2.71 -6.56
C LYS A 91 12.20 -3.28 -5.54
N PRO A 92 11.27 -4.18 -5.96
CA PRO A 92 10.22 -4.71 -5.11
C PRO A 92 10.72 -5.44 -3.85
N ASP A 93 11.79 -6.19 -3.94
CA ASP A 93 12.41 -6.94 -2.85
C ASP A 93 12.95 -6.03 -1.73
N ILE A 94 13.38 -4.82 -2.07
CA ILE A 94 13.84 -3.81 -1.12
C ILE A 94 12.66 -2.96 -0.62
N ALA A 95 11.77 -2.52 -1.53
CA ALA A 95 10.63 -1.68 -1.21
C ALA A 95 9.69 -2.33 -0.19
N HIS A 96 9.51 -3.65 -0.26
CA HIS A 96 8.70 -4.40 0.69
C HIS A 96 9.26 -4.36 2.13
N LEU A 97 10.58 -4.34 2.30
CA LEU A 97 11.23 -4.32 3.63
C LEU A 97 11.26 -2.90 4.20
N LYS A 98 11.70 -1.94 3.39
CA LYS A 98 11.86 -0.55 3.80
C LYS A 98 11.71 0.37 2.60
N PRO A 99 10.53 0.97 2.37
CA PRO A 99 10.36 1.97 1.32
C PRO A 99 11.26 3.18 1.56
N ARG A 100 11.92 3.67 0.51
CA ARG A 100 12.55 4.98 0.50
C ARG A 100 11.53 5.97 -0.02
N PHE A 101 10.82 6.62 0.89
CA PHE A 101 9.67 7.46 0.56
C PHE A 101 10.03 8.61 -0.37
N GLU A 102 11.27 9.13 -0.30
CA GLU A 102 11.78 10.17 -1.20
C GLU A 102 11.72 9.72 -2.67
N ASP A 103 12.12 8.47 -2.96
CA ASP A 103 12.10 7.93 -4.33
C ASP A 103 10.66 7.86 -4.87
N TRP A 104 9.70 7.50 -4.03
CA TRP A 104 8.30 7.42 -4.38
C TRP A 104 7.64 8.79 -4.51
N ALA A 105 8.04 9.75 -3.67
CA ALA A 105 7.59 11.15 -3.76
C ALA A 105 8.08 11.83 -5.05
N LEU A 106 9.30 11.53 -5.52
CA LEU A 106 9.85 12.05 -6.78
C LEU A 106 8.96 11.70 -7.99
N ILE A 107 8.39 10.51 -8.01
CA ILE A 107 7.45 10.08 -9.06
C ILE A 107 6.00 10.47 -8.75
N LYS A 108 5.78 11.33 -7.74
CA LYS A 108 4.47 11.86 -7.32
C LYS A 108 3.50 10.80 -6.79
N ALA A 109 3.98 9.67 -6.30
CA ALA A 109 3.14 8.72 -5.56
C ALA A 109 2.71 9.36 -4.24
N GLN A 110 1.41 9.31 -3.94
CA GLN A 110 0.88 9.68 -2.63
C GLN A 110 0.68 8.45 -1.74
N ALA A 111 0.24 7.35 -2.34
CA ALA A 111 0.15 6.06 -1.68
C ALA A 111 1.04 5.03 -2.37
N LEU A 112 1.54 4.04 -1.60
CA LEU A 112 2.38 2.96 -2.11
C LEU A 112 1.89 1.63 -1.54
N ILE A 113 1.70 0.65 -2.43
CA ILE A 113 1.42 -0.74 -2.06
C ILE A 113 2.68 -1.56 -2.30
N THR A 114 3.14 -2.25 -1.27
CA THR A 114 4.26 -3.20 -1.31
C THR A 114 3.86 -4.52 -0.69
N GLY A 115 4.63 -5.57 -0.93
CA GLY A 115 4.38 -6.84 -0.28
C GLY A 115 5.29 -7.97 -0.75
N LYS A 116 4.99 -9.17 -0.28
CA LYS A 116 5.69 -10.38 -0.67
C LYS A 116 4.76 -11.58 -0.79
N VAL A 117 5.21 -12.55 -1.56
CA VAL A 117 4.57 -13.85 -1.76
C VAL A 117 5.55 -14.95 -1.38
N ASN A 118 5.13 -15.82 -0.48
CA ASN A 118 5.87 -17.02 -0.08
C ASN A 118 5.04 -18.27 -0.39
N PHE A 119 5.71 -19.38 -0.61
CA PHE A 119 5.08 -20.70 -0.78
C PHE A 119 5.69 -21.67 0.22
N GLU A 120 4.93 -22.00 1.25
CA GLU A 120 5.34 -22.85 2.37
C GLU A 120 4.22 -23.84 2.68
N ASP A 121 4.56 -25.11 2.95
CA ASP A 121 3.61 -26.16 3.31
C ASP A 121 2.42 -26.27 2.33
N GLU A 122 2.71 -26.22 1.03
CA GLU A 122 1.71 -26.24 -0.06
C GLU A 122 0.68 -25.10 0.00
N LYS A 123 0.95 -24.06 0.78
CA LYS A 123 0.12 -22.86 0.93
C LYS A 123 0.78 -21.64 0.31
N LEU A 124 -0.07 -20.79 -0.23
CA LEU A 124 0.29 -19.45 -0.68
C LEU A 124 0.10 -18.49 0.49
N ARG A 125 1.20 -17.87 0.92
CA ARG A 125 1.18 -16.76 1.89
C ARG A 125 1.48 -15.46 1.18
N VAL A 126 0.55 -14.51 1.27
CA VAL A 126 0.69 -13.17 0.68
C VAL A 126 0.61 -12.13 1.80
N GLU A 127 1.64 -11.32 1.90
CA GLU A 127 1.68 -10.17 2.80
C GLU A 127 1.68 -8.89 1.97
N PHE A 128 0.89 -7.90 2.37
CA PHE A 128 0.94 -6.58 1.74
C PHE A 128 0.88 -5.47 2.79
N ARG A 129 1.42 -4.32 2.40
CA ARG A 129 1.39 -3.08 3.17
C ARG A 129 0.97 -1.94 2.27
N LEU A 130 0.18 -1.05 2.85
CA LEU A 130 -0.18 0.24 2.28
C LEU A 130 0.52 1.33 3.07
N TRP A 131 1.18 2.23 2.36
CA TRP A 131 1.95 3.32 2.93
C TRP A 131 1.40 4.68 2.48
N ASP A 132 1.37 5.64 3.38
CA ASP A 132 1.30 7.06 3.05
C ASP A 132 2.72 7.53 2.72
N VAL A 133 2.96 7.90 1.47
CA VAL A 133 4.29 8.28 0.98
C VAL A 133 4.72 9.63 1.56
N LEU A 134 3.77 10.58 1.68
CA LEU A 134 4.08 11.92 2.14
C LEU A 134 4.32 11.97 3.66
N ALA A 135 3.54 11.20 4.41
CA ALA A 135 3.73 11.07 5.86
C ALA A 135 4.86 10.09 6.22
N GLY A 136 5.31 9.23 5.29
CA GLY A 136 6.29 8.17 5.53
C GLY A 136 5.81 7.13 6.54
N LYS A 137 4.50 6.80 6.53
CA LYS A 137 3.87 5.93 7.53
C LYS A 137 3.12 4.76 6.91
N GLU A 138 3.16 3.63 7.62
CA GLU A 138 2.31 2.49 7.31
C GLU A 138 0.86 2.79 7.69
N MET A 139 -0.04 2.59 6.74
CA MET A 139 -1.48 2.77 6.93
C MET A 139 -2.19 1.45 7.20
N LEU A 140 -1.68 0.36 6.62
CA LEU A 140 -2.27 -0.98 6.71
C LEU A 140 -1.20 -2.04 6.45
N ALA A 141 -1.22 -3.12 7.22
CA ALA A 141 -0.42 -4.32 6.99
C ALA A 141 -1.28 -5.56 7.22
N ILE A 142 -1.40 -6.43 6.22
CA ILE A 142 -2.21 -7.65 6.29
C ILE A 142 -1.45 -8.81 5.64
N ALA A 143 -1.65 -10.01 6.19
CA ALA A 143 -1.18 -11.26 5.63
C ALA A 143 -2.35 -12.22 5.42
N PHE A 144 -2.33 -12.94 4.30
CA PHE A 144 -3.27 -14.00 3.96
C PHE A 144 -2.53 -15.31 3.78
N THR A 145 -3.13 -16.41 4.22
CA THR A 145 -2.66 -17.76 3.90
C THR A 145 -3.80 -18.53 3.29
N THR A 146 -3.58 -19.12 2.12
CA THR A 146 -4.62 -19.82 1.34
C THR A 146 -4.01 -20.90 0.45
N VAL A 147 -4.85 -21.66 -0.25
CA VAL A 147 -4.37 -22.57 -1.31
C VAL A 147 -3.91 -21.78 -2.54
N PRO A 148 -2.88 -22.26 -3.28
CA PRO A 148 -2.32 -21.53 -4.42
C PRO A 148 -3.35 -21.07 -5.45
N ASN A 149 -4.33 -21.88 -5.77
CA ASN A 149 -5.35 -21.57 -6.78
C ASN A 149 -6.21 -20.32 -6.46
N ASN A 150 -6.23 -19.88 -5.20
CA ASN A 150 -6.96 -18.68 -4.78
C ASN A 150 -6.19 -17.36 -5.01
N TRP A 151 -5.04 -17.39 -5.65
CA TRP A 151 -4.18 -16.21 -5.83
C TRP A 151 -4.90 -15.02 -6.45
N ARG A 152 -5.81 -15.25 -7.43
CA ARG A 152 -6.61 -14.16 -8.03
C ARG A 152 -7.51 -13.49 -7.02
N ARG A 153 -8.19 -14.29 -6.21
CA ARG A 153 -9.06 -13.79 -5.16
C ARG A 153 -8.30 -12.96 -4.13
N VAL A 154 -7.07 -13.34 -3.80
CA VAL A 154 -6.21 -12.53 -2.91
C VAL A 154 -5.99 -11.14 -3.49
N GLY A 155 -5.77 -11.00 -4.80
CA GLY A 155 -5.67 -9.70 -5.46
C GLY A 155 -6.93 -8.85 -5.29
N HIS A 156 -8.13 -9.45 -5.41
CA HIS A 156 -9.39 -8.75 -5.20
C HIS A 156 -9.58 -8.33 -3.72
N ILE A 157 -9.26 -9.21 -2.77
CA ILE A 157 -9.32 -8.89 -1.33
C ILE A 157 -8.35 -7.77 -0.96
N ILE A 158 -7.12 -7.76 -1.51
CA ILE A 158 -6.17 -6.66 -1.32
C ILE A 158 -6.77 -5.35 -1.83
N SER A 159 -7.37 -5.37 -3.03
CA SER A 159 -8.02 -4.19 -3.61
C SER A 159 -9.11 -3.65 -2.71
N ASP A 160 -9.98 -4.52 -2.15
CA ASP A 160 -11.03 -4.13 -1.21
C ASP A 160 -10.47 -3.48 0.04
N LYS A 161 -9.41 -4.06 0.62
CA LYS A 161 -8.79 -3.52 1.84
C LYS A 161 -8.10 -2.17 1.61
N VAL A 162 -7.45 -1.99 0.47
CA VAL A 162 -6.84 -0.72 0.09
C VAL A 162 -7.92 0.34 -0.18
N TYR A 163 -8.97 -0.03 -0.93
CA TYR A 163 -10.09 0.84 -1.21
C TYR A 163 -10.75 1.33 0.09
N GLU A 164 -11.14 0.39 0.96
CA GLU A 164 -11.75 0.67 2.27
C GLU A 164 -10.86 1.59 3.13
N ARG A 165 -9.54 1.32 3.17
CA ARG A 165 -8.61 2.11 3.98
C ARG A 165 -8.43 3.55 3.47
N LEU A 166 -8.52 3.77 2.15
CA LEU A 166 -8.30 5.08 1.53
C LEU A 166 -9.60 5.90 1.36
N THR A 167 -10.77 5.25 1.30
CA THR A 167 -12.04 5.93 1.04
C THR A 167 -13.00 5.91 2.23
N GLY A 168 -12.76 5.04 3.22
CA GLY A 168 -13.72 4.77 4.29
C GLY A 168 -14.91 3.89 3.88
N GLU A 169 -15.08 3.60 2.59
CA GLU A 169 -16.18 2.82 2.04
C GLU A 169 -15.77 1.38 1.78
N LYS A 170 -16.72 0.45 1.93
CA LYS A 170 -16.46 -0.97 1.69
C LYS A 170 -16.06 -1.24 0.24
N GLY A 171 -14.99 -2.01 0.03
CA GLY A 171 -14.59 -2.49 -1.29
C GLY A 171 -15.61 -3.47 -1.90
N TYR A 172 -15.59 -3.60 -3.22
CA TYR A 172 -16.55 -4.38 -4.01
C TYR A 172 -15.90 -5.25 -5.09
N PHE A 173 -14.59 -5.50 -4.99
CA PHE A 173 -13.83 -6.25 -6.02
C PHE A 173 -13.86 -7.77 -5.79
N ASP A 174 -13.95 -8.24 -4.51
CA ASP A 174 -14.12 -9.67 -4.19
C ASP A 174 -15.61 -10.04 -4.27
N THR A 175 -16.13 -10.16 -5.47
CA THR A 175 -17.50 -10.65 -5.72
C THR A 175 -17.48 -12.17 -5.80
N ARG A 176 -18.35 -12.82 -5.07
CA ARG A 176 -18.62 -14.27 -5.15
C ARG A 176 -19.70 -14.57 -6.17
#